data_85309c66ba241abae8d0ecfb49b6eecc
#
_entry.id   85309c66ba241abae8d0ecfb49b6eecc
#
_cell.length_a   1.000
_cell.length_b   1.000
_cell.length_c   1.000
_cell.angle_alpha   90.00
_cell.angle_beta   90.00
_cell.angle_gamma   90.00
#
_symmetry.space_group_name_H-M   'P 1'
#
loop_
_entity.id
_entity.type
_entity.pdbx_description
1 polymer ?
#
loop_
_entity_poly.entity_id
_entity_poly.type
_entity_poly.pdbx_seq_one_letter_code
_entity_poly.pdbx_strand_id
1 'polypeptide(L)'
;MQRKIKFTMERQDVLPIIQTYHNFLSTVSLDYIRPLMDKIDWEDRLIEIKGSKGVGKTTLMLQHILQTYPNVDDTLYVSLDNLWFKSYSLKELADWFYMQGGRYLFLDEVHYYPHWQTAIKNLIDEYAGLHIAFTGSSMLQLEAGEGDLSRRLIDYHLPGLSFREYLRFEGVANMDVCSLEDILFNHVQISFAVKEKLANIQPYFDAYLQHGYYPFYKSERTGYEIRLQHVVNQVLERDYPIIDDVTVSTIEKTKKMLMVLAQSVPQMPTMNTLYGQLETGRNQGLKMLYALARADLLMLLTDNTKNLKTLSRPEKIFLHNTNLMYALGANIEIGTVRETFFLNQVQEVMPVCYPAKGDFLVDGKYLFEVGGASKTFEQIKDVPNSFLAVDNTEIGYKNRIPLWLFGFLY
;
A
#
# COMPACT_ATOMS: atom_id res chain seq x y z
N MET A 1 11.31 -19.62 48.40
CA MET A 1 11.76 -18.39 47.79
C MET A 1 12.81 -18.74 46.74
N GLN A 2 12.41 -19.21 45.54
CA GLN A 2 13.34 -19.52 44.46
C GLN A 2 13.66 -18.24 43.72
N ARG A 3 14.92 -17.79 43.82
CA ARG A 3 15.44 -16.73 42.96
C ARG A 3 15.36 -17.21 41.51
N LYS A 4 14.50 -16.61 40.70
CA LYS A 4 14.59 -16.72 39.26
C LYS A 4 15.95 -16.17 38.85
N ILE A 5 16.81 -17.04 38.39
CA ILE A 5 18.05 -16.66 37.72
C ILE A 5 17.61 -15.86 36.49
N LYS A 6 17.91 -14.55 36.47
CA LYS A 6 17.79 -13.74 35.24
C LYS A 6 18.85 -14.29 34.29
N PHE A 7 18.44 -15.10 33.31
CA PHE A 7 19.30 -15.38 32.17
C PHE A 7 19.53 -14.04 31.47
N THR A 8 20.74 -13.55 31.54
CA THR A 8 21.19 -12.40 30.75
C THR A 8 21.40 -12.95 29.35
N MET A 9 20.70 -12.41 28.33
CA MET A 9 20.87 -12.80 26.94
C MET A 9 22.34 -12.63 26.52
N GLU A 10 22.93 -13.67 25.97
CA GLU A 10 24.32 -13.66 25.51
C GLU A 10 24.35 -13.42 23.98
N ARG A 11 25.52 -12.98 23.48
CA ARG A 11 25.72 -12.71 22.04
C ARG A 11 25.39 -13.94 21.17
N GLN A 12 25.65 -15.14 21.64
CA GLN A 12 25.34 -16.38 20.95
C GLN A 12 23.84 -16.62 20.72
N ASP A 13 22.99 -16.11 21.64
CA ASP A 13 21.53 -16.23 21.53
C ASP A 13 20.98 -15.33 20.41
N VAL A 14 21.62 -14.19 20.17
CA VAL A 14 21.22 -13.18 19.17
C VAL A 14 21.93 -13.39 17.82
N LEU A 15 22.98 -14.23 17.78
CA LEU A 15 23.76 -14.45 16.57
C LEU A 15 22.92 -14.81 15.33
N PRO A 16 21.87 -15.66 15.41
CA PRO A 16 21.00 -15.95 14.26
C PRO A 16 20.30 -14.72 13.69
N ILE A 17 19.86 -13.79 14.58
CA ILE A 17 19.21 -12.53 14.16
C ILE A 17 20.24 -11.66 13.44
N ILE A 18 21.43 -11.47 14.02
CA ILE A 18 22.52 -10.68 13.44
C ILE A 18 22.92 -11.23 12.06
N GLN A 19 23.09 -12.53 11.94
CA GLN A 19 23.42 -13.16 10.66
C GLN A 19 22.35 -12.93 9.61
N THR A 20 21.09 -13.08 9.97
CA THR A 20 19.96 -12.81 9.07
C THR A 20 19.94 -11.33 8.64
N TYR A 21 20.17 -10.42 9.57
CA TYR A 21 20.26 -8.99 9.28
C TYR A 21 21.38 -8.67 8.28
N HIS A 22 22.62 -9.15 8.54
CA HIS A 22 23.73 -8.95 7.61
C HIS A 22 23.47 -9.56 6.23
N ASN A 23 22.81 -10.72 6.15
CA ASN A 23 22.44 -11.33 4.88
C ASN A 23 21.46 -10.42 4.11
N PHE A 24 20.46 -9.84 4.75
CA PHE A 24 19.55 -8.88 4.10
C PHE A 24 20.31 -7.66 3.60
N LEU A 25 21.19 -7.07 4.41
CA LEU A 25 21.98 -5.91 3.99
C LEU A 25 22.87 -6.22 2.78
N SER A 26 23.43 -7.42 2.69
CA SER A 26 24.29 -7.82 1.57
C SER A 26 23.54 -8.05 0.26
N THR A 27 22.23 -8.22 0.29
CA THR A 27 21.41 -8.55 -0.88
C THR A 27 20.52 -7.39 -1.35
N VAL A 28 20.32 -6.36 -0.52
CA VAL A 28 19.47 -5.22 -0.91
C VAL A 28 20.21 -4.31 -1.88
N SER A 29 19.55 -3.96 -3.01
CA SER A 29 20.11 -3.04 -4.01
C SER A 29 19.77 -1.58 -3.66
N LEU A 30 20.69 -0.67 -3.98
CA LEU A 30 20.51 0.78 -3.94
C LEU A 30 20.24 1.41 -5.32
N ASP A 31 20.08 0.60 -6.38
CA ASP A 31 19.89 1.09 -7.75
C ASP A 31 18.61 1.91 -7.91
N TYR A 32 17.59 1.57 -7.13
CA TYR A 32 16.34 2.33 -7.09
C TYR A 32 15.86 2.52 -5.66
N ILE A 33 15.64 3.76 -5.29
CA ILE A 33 15.16 4.17 -3.97
C ILE A 33 13.82 4.88 -4.15
N ARG A 34 12.84 4.47 -3.36
CA ARG A 34 11.50 5.08 -3.38
C ARG A 34 11.55 6.54 -2.91
N PRO A 35 10.83 7.47 -3.56
CA PRO A 35 10.80 8.88 -3.13
C PRO A 35 10.32 9.12 -1.70
N LEU A 36 9.61 8.18 -1.11
CA LEU A 36 9.22 8.24 0.30
C LEU A 36 10.43 8.30 1.23
N MET A 37 11.59 7.77 0.83
CA MET A 37 12.84 7.82 1.60
C MET A 37 13.17 9.25 2.05
N ASP A 38 13.01 10.22 1.13
CA ASP A 38 13.34 11.63 1.38
C ASP A 38 12.24 12.40 2.14
N LYS A 39 11.05 11.78 2.29
CA LYS A 39 9.91 12.39 2.99
C LYS A 39 9.79 11.94 4.45
N ILE A 40 10.41 10.82 4.81
CA ILE A 40 10.43 10.31 6.18
C ILE A 40 11.42 11.14 7.00
N ASP A 41 10.96 11.69 8.12
CA ASP A 41 11.84 12.23 9.13
C ASP A 41 12.39 11.09 10.01
N TRP A 42 13.55 10.57 9.62
CA TRP A 42 14.19 9.42 10.26
C TRP A 42 14.78 9.76 11.65
N GLU A 43 14.82 11.04 12.03
CA GLU A 43 15.23 11.48 13.36
C GLU A 43 14.13 11.34 14.41
N ASP A 44 12.88 11.10 13.98
CA ASP A 44 11.81 10.79 14.91
C ASP A 44 12.07 9.47 15.66
N ARG A 45 11.70 9.48 16.93
CA ARG A 45 11.95 8.32 17.82
C ARG A 45 11.06 7.11 17.51
N LEU A 46 9.91 7.33 16.88
CA LEU A 46 8.97 6.26 16.59
C LEU A 46 8.28 6.50 15.25
N ILE A 47 8.63 5.69 14.28
CA ILE A 47 8.15 5.79 12.89
C ILE A 47 7.43 4.50 12.51
N GLU A 48 6.25 4.64 11.91
CA GLU A 48 5.54 3.53 11.27
C GLU A 48 5.54 3.69 9.74
N ILE A 49 5.88 2.62 9.01
CA ILE A 49 5.77 2.55 7.56
C ILE A 49 4.68 1.56 7.20
N LYS A 50 3.51 2.07 6.83
CA LYS A 50 2.35 1.30 6.38
C LYS A 50 2.36 1.07 4.88
N GLY A 51 1.65 0.07 4.42
CA GLY A 51 1.39 -0.21 3.01
C GLY A 51 1.15 -1.68 2.74
N SER A 52 0.64 -1.99 1.57
CA SER A 52 0.32 -3.35 1.14
C SER A 52 1.53 -4.28 1.22
N LYS A 53 1.27 -5.55 1.33
CA LYS A 53 2.33 -6.57 1.24
C LYS A 53 2.95 -6.57 -0.17
N GLY A 54 4.29 -6.52 -0.24
CA GLY A 54 5.02 -6.53 -1.52
C GLY A 54 5.34 -5.16 -2.12
N VAL A 55 4.96 -4.03 -1.51
CA VAL A 55 5.27 -2.67 -2.01
C VAL A 55 6.71 -2.20 -1.71
N GLY A 56 7.48 -2.97 -0.91
CA GLY A 56 8.89 -2.70 -0.66
C GLY A 56 9.20 -2.03 0.68
N LYS A 57 8.35 -2.13 1.70
CA LYS A 57 8.60 -1.57 3.05
C LYS A 57 9.92 -2.03 3.67
N THR A 58 10.14 -3.35 3.69
CA THR A 58 11.38 -3.96 4.17
C THR A 58 12.61 -3.42 3.43
N THR A 59 12.51 -3.35 2.09
CA THR A 59 13.58 -2.83 1.24
C THR A 59 13.90 -1.38 1.57
N LEU A 60 12.88 -0.54 1.78
CA LEU A 60 13.04 0.88 2.13
C LEU A 60 13.81 1.04 3.45
N MET A 61 13.47 0.28 4.50
CA MET A 61 14.19 0.30 5.78
C MET A 61 15.65 -0.14 5.62
N LEU A 62 15.90 -1.23 4.91
CA LEU A 62 17.26 -1.73 4.70
C LEU A 62 18.10 -0.77 3.84
N GLN A 63 17.50 -0.12 2.85
CA GLN A 63 18.16 0.93 2.05
C GLN A 63 18.52 2.15 2.91
N HIS A 64 17.62 2.56 3.81
CA HIS A 64 17.90 3.64 4.76
C HIS A 64 19.11 3.30 5.64
N ILE A 65 19.13 2.08 6.20
CA ILE A 65 20.26 1.62 7.01
C ILE A 65 21.59 1.74 6.25
N LEU A 66 21.64 1.21 5.02
CA LEU A 66 22.87 1.22 4.21
C LEU A 66 23.32 2.62 3.81
N GLN A 67 22.40 3.56 3.62
CA GLN A 67 22.73 4.92 3.21
C GLN A 67 23.16 5.82 4.37
N THR A 68 22.59 5.58 5.56
CA THR A 68 22.68 6.52 6.67
C THR A 68 23.70 6.12 7.71
N TYR A 69 23.86 4.82 8.00
CA TYR A 69 24.68 4.35 9.11
C TYR A 69 25.99 3.70 8.62
N PRO A 70 27.14 4.43 8.73
CA PRO A 70 28.44 3.85 8.38
C PRO A 70 28.85 2.67 9.26
N ASN A 71 28.41 2.71 10.54
CA ASN A 71 28.57 1.62 11.50
C ASN A 71 27.21 0.93 11.68
N VAL A 72 27.05 -0.22 11.04
CA VAL A 72 25.80 -1.00 11.12
C VAL A 72 25.56 -1.62 12.51
N ASP A 73 26.55 -1.62 13.41
CA ASP A 73 26.38 -2.11 14.79
C ASP A 73 25.51 -1.18 15.63
N ASP A 74 25.33 0.09 15.20
CA ASP A 74 24.41 1.04 15.84
C ASP A 74 22.93 0.75 15.48
N THR A 75 22.70 -0.16 14.51
CA THR A 75 21.41 -0.52 13.98
C THR A 75 21.13 -2.02 14.12
N LEU A 76 19.86 -2.39 14.24
CA LEU A 76 19.42 -3.78 14.18
C LEU A 76 18.08 -3.86 13.44
N TYR A 77 18.04 -4.69 12.39
CA TYR A 77 16.79 -5.06 11.73
C TYR A 77 16.37 -6.47 12.14
N VAL A 78 15.07 -6.64 12.43
CA VAL A 78 14.49 -7.95 12.72
C VAL A 78 13.01 -8.00 12.31
N SER A 79 12.59 -9.09 11.68
CA SER A 79 11.18 -9.37 11.42
C SER A 79 10.56 -10.10 12.62
N LEU A 80 9.41 -9.61 13.09
CA LEU A 80 8.74 -10.15 14.28
C LEU A 80 7.95 -11.46 14.01
N ASP A 81 7.91 -11.91 12.76
CA ASP A 81 7.44 -13.26 12.40
C ASP A 81 8.53 -14.34 12.58
N ASN A 82 9.75 -13.93 12.93
CA ASN A 82 10.87 -14.87 13.12
C ASN A 82 10.61 -15.84 14.28
N LEU A 83 10.86 -17.13 14.03
CA LEU A 83 10.69 -18.19 15.03
C LEU A 83 11.52 -18.00 16.31
N TRP A 84 12.56 -17.19 16.27
CA TRP A 84 13.38 -16.80 17.40
C TRP A 84 12.54 -16.23 18.55
N PHE A 85 11.49 -15.48 18.24
CA PHE A 85 10.56 -14.89 19.22
C PHE A 85 9.64 -15.91 19.93
N LYS A 86 9.70 -17.19 19.57
CA LYS A 86 9.07 -18.26 20.38
C LYS A 86 9.84 -18.56 21.67
N SER A 87 11.13 -18.25 21.70
CA SER A 87 12.02 -18.53 22.83
C SER A 87 12.43 -17.27 23.59
N TYR A 88 12.47 -16.14 22.92
CA TYR A 88 12.93 -14.86 23.45
C TYR A 88 11.90 -13.75 23.20
N SER A 89 11.89 -12.75 24.06
CA SER A 89 10.99 -11.60 23.92
C SER A 89 11.67 -10.45 23.17
N LEU A 90 10.85 -9.56 22.60
CA LEU A 90 11.32 -8.32 22.00
C LEU A 90 12.04 -7.43 23.02
N LYS A 91 11.59 -7.46 24.28
CA LYS A 91 12.24 -6.72 25.38
C LYS A 91 13.67 -7.21 25.63
N GLU A 92 13.88 -8.53 25.71
CA GLU A 92 15.23 -9.10 25.90
C GLU A 92 16.18 -8.73 24.77
N LEU A 93 15.68 -8.78 23.51
CA LEU A 93 16.46 -8.37 22.35
C LEU A 93 16.85 -6.88 22.44
N ALA A 94 15.90 -6.01 22.74
CA ALA A 94 16.13 -4.58 22.84
C ALA A 94 17.05 -4.21 24.00
N ASP A 95 16.93 -4.89 25.15
CA ASP A 95 17.83 -4.72 26.31
C ASP A 95 19.28 -5.06 25.93
N TRP A 96 19.46 -6.21 25.30
CA TRP A 96 20.76 -6.63 24.82
C TRP A 96 21.34 -5.63 23.81
N PHE A 97 20.56 -5.27 22.80
CA PHE A 97 20.96 -4.35 21.73
C PHE A 97 21.37 -2.98 22.28
N TYR A 98 20.54 -2.40 23.16
CA TYR A 98 20.82 -1.09 23.76
C TYR A 98 22.05 -1.11 24.65
N MET A 99 22.29 -2.20 25.40
CA MET A 99 23.48 -2.39 26.24
C MET A 99 24.76 -2.53 25.42
N GLN A 100 24.68 -3.06 24.18
CA GLN A 100 25.83 -3.10 23.26
C GLN A 100 26.12 -1.75 22.58
N GLY A 101 25.34 -0.72 22.85
CA GLY A 101 25.50 0.62 22.23
C GLY A 101 24.55 0.90 21.07
N GLY A 102 23.72 -0.06 20.67
CA GLY A 102 22.73 0.09 19.61
C GLY A 102 21.70 1.18 19.91
N ARG A 103 21.23 1.87 18.87
CA ARG A 103 20.31 3.01 19.00
C ARG A 103 19.13 2.98 18.04
N TYR A 104 19.25 2.32 16.91
CA TYR A 104 18.25 2.33 15.85
C TYR A 104 17.73 0.92 15.59
N LEU A 105 16.50 0.64 16.02
CA LEU A 105 15.86 -0.66 15.92
C LEU A 105 14.80 -0.63 14.82
N PHE A 106 14.97 -1.49 13.82
CA PHE A 106 14.06 -1.63 12.68
C PHE A 106 13.27 -2.92 12.83
N LEU A 107 11.97 -2.81 13.10
CA LEU A 107 11.08 -3.94 13.36
C LEU A 107 10.15 -4.16 12.16
N ASP A 108 10.24 -5.31 11.54
CA ASP A 108 9.37 -5.65 10.40
C ASP A 108 8.20 -6.53 10.83
N GLU A 109 7.05 -6.36 10.18
CA GLU A 109 5.84 -7.17 10.36
C GLU A 109 5.40 -7.27 11.83
N VAL A 110 5.31 -6.13 12.54
CA VAL A 110 5.06 -6.08 13.99
C VAL A 110 3.78 -6.80 14.44
N HIS A 111 2.78 -6.88 13.57
CA HIS A 111 1.50 -7.54 13.88
C HIS A 111 1.61 -9.04 14.20
N TYR A 112 2.72 -9.69 13.85
CA TYR A 112 2.97 -11.07 14.24
C TYR A 112 3.43 -11.22 15.70
N TYR A 113 3.83 -10.11 16.38
CA TYR A 113 4.25 -10.17 17.77
C TYR A 113 3.08 -9.87 18.71
N PRO A 114 2.72 -10.76 19.65
CA PRO A 114 1.62 -10.53 20.57
C PRO A 114 1.82 -9.24 21.40
N HIS A 115 0.78 -8.42 21.51
CA HIS A 115 0.82 -7.15 22.26
C HIS A 115 1.95 -6.20 21.82
N TRP A 116 2.30 -6.18 20.53
CA TRP A 116 3.40 -5.40 19.97
C TRP A 116 3.32 -3.91 20.31
N GLN A 117 2.12 -3.32 20.35
CA GLN A 117 1.93 -1.90 20.69
C GLN A 117 2.43 -1.60 22.11
N THR A 118 2.05 -2.44 23.09
CA THR A 118 2.53 -2.32 24.47
C THR A 118 4.03 -2.54 24.57
N ALA A 119 4.56 -3.51 23.82
CA ALA A 119 5.99 -3.80 23.81
C ALA A 119 6.80 -2.61 23.26
N ILE A 120 6.43 -2.06 22.09
CA ILE A 120 7.10 -0.90 21.49
C ILE A 120 6.98 0.33 22.40
N LYS A 121 5.78 0.60 22.95
CA LYS A 121 5.59 1.69 23.88
C LYS A 121 6.56 1.61 25.08
N ASN A 122 6.65 0.45 25.71
CA ASN A 122 7.51 0.25 26.85
C ASN A 122 8.99 0.48 26.49
N LEU A 123 9.45 0.04 25.31
CA LEU A 123 10.80 0.28 24.84
C LEU A 123 11.11 1.77 24.66
N ILE A 124 10.20 2.52 24.04
CA ILE A 124 10.36 3.97 23.86
C ILE A 124 10.34 4.71 25.20
N ASP A 125 9.57 4.25 26.18
CA ASP A 125 9.51 4.85 27.51
C ASP A 125 10.76 4.54 28.37
N GLU A 126 11.28 3.31 28.25
CA GLU A 126 12.44 2.87 29.04
C GLU A 126 13.77 3.40 28.49
N TYR A 127 13.90 3.54 27.17
CA TYR A 127 15.16 3.90 26.52
C TYR A 127 15.09 5.24 25.82
N ALA A 128 15.49 6.32 26.48
CA ALA A 128 15.41 7.68 25.95
C ALA A 128 16.19 7.91 24.65
N GLY A 129 17.26 7.12 24.40
CA GLY A 129 18.08 7.23 23.20
C GLY A 129 17.78 6.15 22.14
N LEU A 130 16.68 5.40 22.26
CA LEU A 130 16.29 4.40 21.27
C LEU A 130 15.33 5.01 20.25
N HIS A 131 15.64 4.79 18.98
CA HIS A 131 14.78 5.08 17.84
C HIS A 131 14.22 3.78 17.29
N ILE A 132 12.95 3.73 16.99
CA ILE A 132 12.28 2.55 16.42
C ILE A 132 11.55 2.94 15.16
N ALA A 133 11.95 2.35 14.04
CA ALA A 133 11.15 2.35 12.81
C ALA A 133 10.54 0.96 12.63
N PHE A 134 9.22 0.90 12.38
CA PHE A 134 8.58 -0.39 12.21
C PHE A 134 7.63 -0.43 11.01
N THR A 135 7.39 -1.65 10.50
CA THR A 135 6.38 -1.87 9.47
C THR A 135 5.22 -2.67 10.02
N GLY A 136 4.06 -2.40 9.46
CA GLY A 136 2.87 -3.17 9.70
C GLY A 136 2.12 -3.47 8.39
N SER A 137 1.14 -4.38 8.47
CA SER A 137 0.16 -4.58 7.40
C SER A 137 -0.66 -3.30 7.21
N SER A 138 -1.08 -3.01 5.98
CA SER A 138 -2.07 -1.97 5.69
C SER A 138 -3.37 -2.13 6.49
N MET A 139 -3.69 -3.36 6.91
CA MET A 139 -4.85 -3.65 7.76
C MET A 139 -4.74 -3.11 9.18
N LEU A 140 -3.53 -2.82 9.67
CA LEU A 140 -3.34 -2.33 11.03
C LEU A 140 -3.99 -0.95 11.18
N GLN A 141 -4.93 -0.86 12.11
CA GLN A 141 -5.45 0.40 12.60
C GLN A 141 -5.00 0.55 14.05
N LEU A 142 -4.39 1.67 14.37
CA LEU A 142 -4.21 2.04 15.77
C LEU A 142 -5.59 2.42 16.30
N GLU A 143 -6.21 1.55 17.10
CA GLU A 143 -7.50 1.86 17.71
C GLU A 143 -7.39 3.10 18.60
N ALA A 144 -8.39 3.97 18.52
CA ALA A 144 -8.45 5.22 19.28
C ALA A 144 -8.53 5.03 20.82
N GLY A 145 -8.50 3.80 21.31
CA GLY A 145 -8.55 3.45 22.73
C GLY A 145 -7.18 3.08 23.34
N GLU A 146 -6.16 2.77 22.54
CA GLU A 146 -4.78 2.50 23.01
C GLU A 146 -3.91 3.77 22.91
N GLY A 147 -4.50 4.89 23.23
CA GLY A 147 -4.17 6.29 23.00
C GLY A 147 -2.79 6.80 23.42
N ASP A 148 -1.84 5.95 23.81
CA ASP A 148 -0.53 6.40 24.27
C ASP A 148 0.56 6.22 23.20
N LEU A 149 0.42 5.25 22.27
CA LEU A 149 1.38 5.08 21.17
C LEU A 149 1.10 6.10 20.04
N SER A 150 -0.17 6.38 19.73
CA SER A 150 -0.58 7.27 18.65
C SER A 150 -0.13 8.73 18.79
N ARG A 151 0.20 9.18 20.02
CA ARG A 151 0.74 10.54 20.27
C ARG A 151 2.24 10.66 20.01
N ARG A 152 2.95 9.54 19.90
CA ARG A 152 4.41 9.47 19.80
C ARG A 152 4.85 8.99 18.44
N LEU A 153 3.91 8.50 17.65
CA LEU A 153 4.12 7.85 16.38
C LEU A 153 3.89 8.83 15.24
N ILE A 154 4.80 8.84 14.28
CA ILE A 154 4.57 9.41 12.95
C ILE A 154 4.41 8.26 11.98
N ASP A 155 3.30 8.23 11.26
CA ASP A 155 3.03 7.20 10.27
C ASP A 155 3.21 7.72 8.84
N TYR A 156 3.83 6.89 8.01
CA TYR A 156 4.05 7.13 6.59
C TYR A 156 3.42 6.00 5.77
N HIS A 157 2.71 6.36 4.71
CA HIS A 157 2.13 5.39 3.79
C HIS A 157 3.06 5.18 2.59
N LEU A 158 3.44 3.92 2.33
CA LEU A 158 4.17 3.50 1.14
C LEU A 158 3.19 2.79 0.19
N PRO A 159 2.66 3.47 -0.83
CA PRO A 159 1.82 2.84 -1.85
C PRO A 159 2.65 1.92 -2.77
N GLY A 160 2.01 1.20 -3.68
CA GLY A 160 2.71 0.59 -4.80
C GLY A 160 3.40 1.64 -5.67
N LEU A 161 4.16 1.20 -6.67
CA LEU A 161 4.77 2.14 -7.61
C LEU A 161 3.70 2.94 -8.35
N SER A 162 3.85 4.26 -8.40
CA SER A 162 3.12 5.05 -9.40
C SER A 162 3.64 4.75 -10.80
N PHE A 163 2.92 5.14 -11.85
CA PHE A 163 3.43 4.97 -13.21
C PHE A 163 4.74 5.74 -13.43
N ARG A 164 4.88 6.92 -12.83
CA ARG A 164 6.13 7.70 -12.83
C ARG A 164 7.28 6.94 -12.17
N GLU A 165 7.04 6.35 -11.00
CA GLU A 165 8.03 5.55 -10.30
C GLU A 165 8.41 4.28 -11.07
N TYR A 166 7.43 3.64 -11.74
CA TYR A 166 7.67 2.50 -12.60
C TYR A 166 8.62 2.84 -13.77
N LEU A 167 8.43 3.97 -14.44
CA LEU A 167 9.33 4.42 -15.52
C LEU A 167 10.77 4.61 -15.01
N ARG A 168 10.93 5.18 -13.82
CA ARG A 168 12.24 5.31 -13.19
C ARG A 168 12.82 3.97 -12.76
N PHE A 169 11.98 3.09 -12.19
CA PHE A 169 12.38 1.75 -11.75
C PHE A 169 12.81 0.85 -12.93
N GLU A 170 12.18 0.99 -14.08
CA GLU A 170 12.62 0.34 -15.33
C GLU A 170 13.89 0.96 -15.93
N GLY A 171 14.34 2.11 -15.44
CA GLY A 171 15.48 2.85 -16.00
C GLY A 171 15.17 3.53 -17.32
N VAL A 172 13.88 3.69 -17.65
CA VAL A 172 13.42 4.26 -18.93
C VAL A 172 13.45 5.79 -18.91
N ALA A 173 12.89 6.39 -17.87
CA ALA A 173 12.81 7.83 -17.73
C ALA A 173 12.67 8.25 -16.26
N ASN A 174 13.27 9.37 -15.90
CA ASN A 174 13.06 10.03 -14.62
C ASN A 174 12.20 11.27 -14.86
N MET A 175 10.99 11.28 -14.29
CA MET A 175 10.01 12.35 -14.42
C MET A 175 9.73 12.95 -13.05
N ASP A 176 9.40 14.25 -13.04
CA ASP A 176 9.00 14.94 -11.81
C ASP A 176 7.57 14.59 -11.40
N VAL A 177 7.27 14.77 -10.11
CA VAL A 177 5.90 14.72 -9.60
C VAL A 177 5.14 15.92 -10.13
N CYS A 178 3.91 15.71 -10.58
CA CYS A 178 3.00 16.77 -11.03
C CYS A 178 1.89 16.97 -10.01
N SER A 179 1.54 18.22 -9.72
CA SER A 179 0.30 18.50 -8.98
C SER A 179 -0.93 18.17 -9.84
N LEU A 180 -2.10 17.99 -9.20
CA LEU A 180 -3.33 17.80 -9.97
C LEU A 180 -3.62 19.02 -10.85
N GLU A 181 -3.43 20.24 -10.34
CA GLU A 181 -3.59 21.48 -11.11
C GLU A 181 -2.65 21.52 -12.33
N ASP A 182 -1.41 21.09 -12.21
CA ASP A 182 -0.50 20.99 -13.35
C ASP A 182 -1.03 20.00 -14.39
N ILE A 183 -1.50 18.85 -13.97
CA ILE A 183 -2.13 17.87 -14.88
C ILE A 183 -3.38 18.45 -15.54
N LEU A 184 -4.23 19.18 -14.82
CA LEU A 184 -5.47 19.74 -15.37
C LEU A 184 -5.24 20.87 -16.38
N PHE A 185 -4.26 21.74 -16.10
CA PHE A 185 -4.12 23.00 -16.86
C PHE A 185 -2.87 23.05 -17.73
N ASN A 186 -1.85 22.21 -17.46
CA ASN A 186 -0.58 22.18 -18.17
C ASN A 186 -0.26 20.85 -18.85
N HIS A 187 -1.23 19.91 -18.93
CA HIS A 187 -1.02 18.55 -19.44
C HIS A 187 -0.41 18.49 -20.84
N VAL A 188 -0.69 19.48 -21.69
CA VAL A 188 -0.11 19.54 -23.06
C VAL A 188 1.40 19.72 -22.99
N GLN A 189 1.87 20.71 -22.21
CA GLN A 189 3.30 20.97 -22.02
C GLN A 189 4.02 19.79 -21.36
N ILE A 190 3.40 19.20 -20.34
CA ILE A 190 3.93 18.00 -19.66
C ILE A 190 4.05 16.85 -20.65
N SER A 191 3.02 16.61 -21.47
CA SER A 191 3.03 15.53 -22.48
C SER A 191 4.14 15.71 -23.50
N PHE A 192 4.40 16.95 -23.97
CA PHE A 192 5.52 17.22 -24.86
C PHE A 192 6.88 16.98 -24.18
N ALA A 193 7.07 17.43 -22.94
CA ALA A 193 8.30 17.19 -22.18
C ALA A 193 8.56 15.69 -21.94
N VAL A 194 7.50 14.90 -21.73
CA VAL A 194 7.61 13.44 -21.64
C VAL A 194 8.00 12.85 -23.00
N LYS A 195 7.39 13.32 -24.09
CA LYS A 195 7.67 12.83 -25.45
C LYS A 195 9.09 13.12 -25.91
N GLU A 196 9.71 14.19 -25.46
CA GLU A 196 11.14 14.47 -25.70
C GLU A 196 12.06 13.44 -25.03
N LYS A 197 11.68 12.91 -23.87
CA LYS A 197 12.44 11.89 -23.13
C LYS A 197 12.10 10.47 -23.57
N LEU A 198 10.86 10.23 -24.00
CA LEU A 198 10.32 8.92 -24.31
C LEU A 198 9.40 9.00 -25.54
N ALA A 199 9.86 8.50 -26.69
CA ALA A 199 9.18 8.64 -27.98
C ALA A 199 7.75 8.06 -27.99
N ASN A 200 7.49 6.99 -27.25
CA ASN A 200 6.17 6.36 -27.11
C ASN A 200 5.98 5.87 -25.68
N ILE A 201 5.02 6.44 -24.96
CA ILE A 201 4.74 6.11 -23.57
C ILE A 201 3.77 4.94 -23.43
N GLN A 202 2.89 4.70 -24.43
CA GLN A 202 1.79 3.75 -24.33
C GLN A 202 2.23 2.31 -24.00
N PRO A 203 3.27 1.72 -24.64
CA PRO A 203 3.71 0.36 -24.30
C PRO A 203 4.15 0.20 -22.84
N TYR A 204 4.76 1.25 -22.25
CA TYR A 204 5.13 1.23 -20.83
C TYR A 204 3.93 1.38 -19.93
N PHE A 205 2.94 2.18 -20.34
CA PHE A 205 1.69 2.31 -19.61
C PHE A 205 0.90 1.00 -19.60
N ASP A 206 0.77 0.34 -20.76
CA ASP A 206 0.11 -0.96 -20.88
C ASP A 206 0.81 -2.02 -20.00
N ALA A 207 2.14 -2.05 -19.99
CA ALA A 207 2.93 -2.94 -19.14
C ALA A 207 2.74 -2.64 -17.65
N TYR A 208 2.73 -1.35 -17.27
CA TYR A 208 2.45 -0.93 -15.90
C TYR A 208 1.08 -1.40 -15.42
N LEU A 209 0.03 -1.21 -16.22
CA LEU A 209 -1.32 -1.65 -15.88
C LEU A 209 -1.38 -3.15 -15.57
N GLN A 210 -0.56 -3.97 -16.25
CA GLN A 210 -0.54 -5.42 -16.06
C GLN A 210 0.29 -5.86 -14.85
N HIS A 211 1.48 -5.26 -14.61
CA HIS A 211 2.42 -5.77 -13.61
C HIS A 211 3.26 -4.70 -12.90
N GLY A 212 3.10 -3.40 -13.19
CA GLY A 212 4.01 -2.36 -12.72
C GLY A 212 3.76 -1.83 -11.30
N TYR A 213 2.69 -2.23 -10.61
CA TYR A 213 2.35 -1.68 -9.30
C TYR A 213 3.23 -2.21 -8.16
N TYR A 214 3.58 -3.51 -8.16
CA TYR A 214 4.41 -4.12 -7.11
C TYR A 214 5.85 -4.30 -7.56
N PRO A 215 6.86 -3.73 -6.85
CA PRO A 215 8.27 -3.75 -7.28
C PRO A 215 8.85 -5.15 -7.54
N PHE A 216 8.33 -6.18 -6.86
CA PHE A 216 8.84 -7.55 -7.01
C PHE A 216 8.61 -8.16 -8.41
N TYR A 217 7.79 -7.54 -9.27
CA TYR A 217 7.62 -8.02 -10.66
C TYR A 217 8.96 -8.10 -11.41
N LYS A 218 9.91 -7.23 -11.08
CA LYS A 218 11.19 -7.14 -11.81
C LYS A 218 12.08 -8.35 -11.57
N SER A 219 12.10 -8.88 -10.35
CA SER A 219 12.82 -10.11 -9.99
C SER A 219 12.04 -11.38 -10.36
N GLU A 220 10.73 -11.28 -10.54
CA GLU A 220 9.79 -12.38 -10.55
C GLU A 220 8.88 -12.37 -11.80
N ARG A 221 9.42 -11.94 -12.96
CA ARG A 221 8.64 -11.78 -14.20
C ARG A 221 7.87 -13.04 -14.59
N THR A 222 8.53 -14.20 -14.50
CA THR A 222 7.87 -15.48 -14.75
C THR A 222 7.01 -15.88 -13.55
N GLY A 223 5.69 -15.99 -13.75
CA GLY A 223 4.76 -16.38 -12.69
C GLY A 223 4.38 -15.25 -11.72
N TYR A 224 4.57 -13.99 -12.13
CA TYR A 224 4.20 -12.81 -11.33
C TYR A 224 2.76 -12.86 -10.81
N GLU A 225 1.79 -13.17 -11.66
CA GLU A 225 0.36 -13.27 -11.28
C GLU A 225 0.13 -14.33 -10.20
N ILE A 226 0.77 -15.51 -10.33
CA ILE A 226 0.67 -16.58 -9.34
C ILE A 226 1.25 -16.13 -7.99
N ARG A 227 2.37 -15.41 -8.00
CA ARG A 227 2.98 -14.88 -6.78
C ARG A 227 2.12 -13.80 -6.15
N LEU A 228 1.50 -12.94 -6.96
CA LEU A 228 0.56 -11.93 -6.46
C LEU A 228 -0.67 -12.62 -5.83
N GLN A 229 -1.18 -13.69 -6.41
CA GLN A 229 -2.23 -14.52 -5.77
C GLN A 229 -1.76 -15.11 -4.44
N HIS A 230 -0.50 -15.56 -4.34
CA HIS A 230 0.06 -16.03 -3.06
C HIS A 230 0.15 -14.90 -2.04
N VAL A 231 0.54 -13.68 -2.43
CA VAL A 231 0.54 -12.50 -1.55
C VAL A 231 -0.86 -12.23 -1.01
N VAL A 232 -1.88 -12.22 -1.87
CA VAL A 232 -3.29 -12.05 -1.47
C VAL A 232 -3.73 -13.14 -0.49
N ASN A 233 -3.39 -14.40 -0.76
CA ASN A 233 -3.69 -15.51 0.15
C ASN A 233 -3.00 -15.35 1.50
N GLN A 234 -1.72 -14.93 1.54
CA GLN A 234 -1.02 -14.67 2.80
C GLN A 234 -1.71 -13.58 3.63
N VAL A 235 -2.13 -12.48 3.00
CA VAL A 235 -2.88 -11.41 3.69
C VAL A 235 -4.17 -11.96 4.30
N LEU A 236 -4.95 -12.73 3.56
CA LEU A 236 -6.25 -13.22 4.01
C LEU A 236 -6.16 -14.40 4.99
N GLU A 237 -5.15 -15.26 4.87
CA GLU A 237 -5.01 -16.48 5.69
C GLU A 237 -4.14 -16.29 6.93
N ARG A 238 -3.23 -15.30 6.91
CA ARG A 238 -2.27 -15.08 8.00
C ARG A 238 -2.46 -13.74 8.69
N ASP A 239 -2.47 -12.62 7.93
CA ASP A 239 -2.51 -11.29 8.53
C ASP A 239 -3.92 -10.97 9.08
N TYR A 240 -4.96 -11.21 8.29
CA TYR A 240 -6.35 -10.92 8.67
C TYR A 240 -6.80 -11.61 9.97
N PRO A 241 -6.57 -12.94 10.19
CA PRO A 241 -6.95 -13.57 11.47
C PRO A 241 -6.20 -13.03 12.68
N ILE A 242 -4.95 -12.61 12.52
CA ILE A 242 -4.14 -12.06 13.62
C ILE A 242 -4.66 -10.67 14.02
N ILE A 243 -5.06 -9.88 13.04
CA ILE A 243 -5.43 -8.46 13.26
C ILE A 243 -6.86 -8.34 13.76
N ASP A 244 -7.81 -9.07 13.16
CA ASP A 244 -9.26 -8.94 13.43
C ASP A 244 -9.87 -10.11 14.25
N ASP A 245 -9.08 -11.06 14.70
CA ASP A 245 -9.53 -12.26 15.45
C ASP A 245 -10.75 -12.97 14.81
N VAL A 246 -10.62 -13.28 13.52
CA VAL A 246 -11.72 -13.86 12.72
C VAL A 246 -11.65 -15.38 12.62
N THR A 247 -12.82 -16.03 12.48
CA THR A 247 -12.92 -17.47 12.30
C THR A 247 -12.50 -17.94 10.91
N VAL A 248 -12.12 -19.22 10.78
CA VAL A 248 -11.79 -19.85 9.47
C VAL A 248 -12.93 -19.66 8.47
N SER A 249 -14.19 -19.84 8.89
CA SER A 249 -15.36 -19.61 8.03
C SER A 249 -15.45 -18.17 7.52
N THR A 250 -15.10 -17.19 8.35
CA THR A 250 -15.05 -15.78 7.92
C THR A 250 -13.97 -15.56 6.89
N ILE A 251 -12.79 -16.15 7.06
CA ILE A 251 -11.68 -16.07 6.08
C ILE A 251 -12.13 -16.64 4.74
N GLU A 252 -12.71 -17.84 4.72
CA GLU A 252 -13.19 -18.47 3.49
C GLU A 252 -14.25 -17.63 2.77
N LYS A 253 -15.21 -17.07 3.51
CA LYS A 253 -16.23 -16.17 2.95
C LYS A 253 -15.62 -14.88 2.44
N THR A 254 -14.61 -14.34 3.10
CA THR A 254 -13.90 -13.12 2.66
C THR A 254 -13.11 -13.39 1.36
N LYS A 255 -12.43 -14.53 1.26
CA LYS A 255 -11.77 -14.97 0.02
C LYS A 255 -12.79 -15.14 -1.12
N LYS A 256 -13.91 -15.83 -0.86
CA LYS A 256 -14.99 -15.98 -1.84
C LYS A 256 -15.56 -14.63 -2.26
N MET A 257 -15.73 -13.68 -1.33
CA MET A 257 -16.17 -12.31 -1.63
C MET A 257 -15.22 -11.64 -2.61
N LEU A 258 -13.91 -11.65 -2.33
CA LEU A 258 -12.89 -11.05 -3.21
C LEU A 258 -12.94 -11.67 -4.61
N MET A 259 -13.03 -13.00 -4.71
CA MET A 259 -13.10 -13.69 -6.01
C MET A 259 -14.37 -13.36 -6.78
N VAL A 260 -15.53 -13.32 -6.11
CA VAL A 260 -16.80 -12.91 -6.76
C VAL A 260 -16.70 -11.49 -7.28
N LEU A 261 -16.14 -10.56 -6.51
CA LEU A 261 -15.94 -9.18 -6.95
C LEU A 261 -14.95 -9.07 -8.11
N ALA A 262 -13.83 -9.79 -8.06
CA ALA A 262 -12.82 -9.80 -9.12
C ALA A 262 -13.37 -10.36 -10.45
N GLN A 263 -14.29 -11.32 -10.40
CA GLN A 263 -14.87 -11.97 -11.57
C GLN A 263 -16.14 -11.30 -12.09
N SER A 264 -16.76 -10.42 -11.30
CA SER A 264 -18.07 -9.79 -11.63
C SER A 264 -17.97 -8.56 -12.53
N VAL A 265 -16.77 -8.13 -12.86
CA VAL A 265 -16.53 -6.94 -13.70
C VAL A 265 -17.01 -7.20 -15.14
N PRO A 266 -17.74 -6.27 -15.80
CA PRO A 266 -18.11 -4.91 -15.36
C PRO A 266 -19.41 -4.84 -14.55
N GLN A 267 -20.14 -5.92 -14.38
CA GLN A 267 -21.44 -5.95 -13.70
C GLN A 267 -21.28 -6.42 -12.25
N MET A 268 -21.12 -5.46 -11.33
CA MET A 268 -21.06 -5.77 -9.92
C MET A 268 -22.40 -6.33 -9.40
N PRO A 269 -22.41 -7.44 -8.63
CA PRO A 269 -23.62 -7.96 -8.01
C PRO A 269 -24.16 -6.92 -7.02
N THR A 270 -25.50 -6.90 -6.84
CA THR A 270 -26.05 -6.11 -5.73
C THR A 270 -25.53 -6.64 -4.40
N MET A 271 -25.41 -5.77 -3.39
CA MET A 271 -24.93 -6.19 -2.07
C MET A 271 -25.76 -7.34 -1.48
N ASN A 272 -27.08 -7.33 -1.71
CA ASN A 272 -27.95 -8.41 -1.24
C ASN A 272 -27.66 -9.74 -1.96
N THR A 273 -27.42 -9.70 -3.28
CA THR A 273 -27.02 -10.87 -4.05
C THR A 273 -25.66 -11.40 -3.57
N LEU A 274 -24.68 -10.52 -3.36
CA LEU A 274 -23.36 -10.86 -2.86
C LEU A 274 -23.45 -11.54 -1.47
N TYR A 275 -24.20 -10.95 -0.54
CA TYR A 275 -24.37 -11.52 0.79
C TYR A 275 -25.11 -12.85 0.76
N GLY A 276 -26.10 -13.00 -0.12
CA GLY A 276 -26.80 -14.27 -0.34
C GLY A 276 -25.88 -15.38 -0.84
N GLN A 277 -25.02 -15.08 -1.83
CA GLN A 277 -24.05 -16.06 -2.36
C GLN A 277 -22.99 -16.47 -1.33
N LEU A 278 -22.72 -15.62 -0.33
CA LEU A 278 -21.78 -15.88 0.74
C LEU A 278 -22.46 -16.47 2.00
N GLU A 279 -23.78 -16.65 1.98
CA GLU A 279 -24.56 -17.09 3.13
C GLU A 279 -24.20 -16.27 4.40
N THR A 280 -24.20 -14.94 4.26
CA THR A 280 -23.82 -14.03 5.34
C THR A 280 -24.81 -12.90 5.53
N GLY A 281 -24.92 -12.40 6.74
CA GLY A 281 -25.74 -11.23 7.05
C GLY A 281 -25.07 -9.91 6.60
N ARG A 282 -25.89 -8.87 6.42
CA ARG A 282 -25.43 -7.55 5.97
C ARG A 282 -24.26 -7.00 6.78
N ASN A 283 -24.34 -7.05 8.11
CA ASN A 283 -23.32 -6.48 8.98
C ASN A 283 -21.98 -7.20 8.85
N GLN A 284 -22.01 -8.54 8.79
CA GLN A 284 -20.80 -9.34 8.60
C GLN A 284 -20.23 -9.14 7.18
N GLY A 285 -21.11 -9.06 6.17
CA GLY A 285 -20.68 -8.78 4.80
C GLY A 285 -19.99 -7.42 4.66
N LEU A 286 -20.52 -6.38 5.33
CA LEU A 286 -19.86 -5.07 5.36
C LEU A 286 -18.51 -5.12 6.08
N LYS A 287 -18.39 -5.82 7.22
CA LYS A 287 -17.11 -5.99 7.91
C LYS A 287 -16.06 -6.64 7.02
N MET A 288 -16.42 -7.73 6.32
CA MET A 288 -15.51 -8.40 5.37
C MET A 288 -15.11 -7.47 4.23
N LEU A 289 -16.04 -6.69 3.68
CA LEU A 289 -15.76 -5.74 2.61
C LEU A 289 -14.76 -4.64 3.05
N TYR A 290 -14.97 -4.09 4.24
CA TYR A 290 -14.05 -3.09 4.80
C TYR A 290 -12.71 -3.69 5.22
N ALA A 291 -12.68 -4.97 5.65
CA ALA A 291 -11.42 -5.67 5.89
C ALA A 291 -10.60 -5.82 4.60
N LEU A 292 -11.24 -6.18 3.47
CA LEU A 292 -10.60 -6.22 2.15
C LEU A 292 -10.09 -4.83 1.70
N ALA A 293 -10.82 -3.77 2.03
CA ALA A 293 -10.37 -2.41 1.73
C ALA A 293 -9.16 -2.00 2.58
N ARG A 294 -9.16 -2.30 3.88
CA ARG A 294 -7.99 -2.06 4.76
C ARG A 294 -6.77 -2.87 4.35
N ALA A 295 -6.99 -4.02 3.73
CA ALA A 295 -5.92 -4.88 3.20
C ALA A 295 -5.33 -4.38 1.88
N ASP A 296 -5.77 -3.24 1.35
CA ASP A 296 -5.46 -2.74 0.01
C ASP A 296 -5.76 -3.77 -1.10
N LEU A 297 -6.83 -4.54 -0.94
CA LEU A 297 -7.35 -5.46 -1.94
C LEU A 297 -8.54 -4.87 -2.70
N LEU A 298 -9.28 -3.95 -2.07
CA LEU A 298 -10.40 -3.22 -2.66
C LEU A 298 -10.28 -1.71 -2.43
N MET A 299 -10.87 -0.93 -3.32
CA MET A 299 -11.18 0.49 -3.14
C MET A 299 -12.71 0.64 -3.09
N LEU A 300 -13.19 1.32 -2.05
CA LEU A 300 -14.62 1.53 -1.81
C LEU A 300 -14.98 2.99 -2.08
N LEU A 301 -15.70 3.25 -3.15
CA LEU A 301 -16.12 4.59 -3.49
C LEU A 301 -17.49 4.86 -2.86
N THR A 302 -17.57 5.91 -2.06
CA THR A 302 -18.78 6.34 -1.34
C THR A 302 -19.23 7.72 -1.79
N ASP A 303 -20.51 8.04 -1.55
CA ASP A 303 -21.03 9.37 -1.74
C ASP A 303 -20.41 10.37 -0.74
N ASN A 304 -20.10 11.57 -1.18
CA ASN A 304 -19.51 12.67 -0.40
C ASN A 304 -20.31 13.06 0.84
N THR A 305 -21.60 12.74 0.88
CA THR A 305 -22.51 13.07 1.99
C THR A 305 -22.45 12.08 3.16
N LYS A 306 -21.79 10.94 2.99
CA LYS A 306 -21.76 9.86 4.00
C LYS A 306 -20.58 10.03 4.95
N ASN A 307 -20.89 10.09 6.24
CA ASN A 307 -19.91 10.19 7.30
C ASN A 307 -19.05 8.89 7.35
N LEU A 308 -17.75 8.99 7.08
CA LEU A 308 -16.80 7.86 7.05
C LEU A 308 -16.72 7.08 8.38
N LYS A 309 -17.28 7.60 9.47
CA LYS A 309 -17.29 6.96 10.80
C LYS A 309 -18.28 5.80 10.92
N THR A 310 -19.20 5.61 9.99
CA THR A 310 -20.14 4.48 9.98
C THR A 310 -19.86 3.59 8.79
N LEU A 311 -19.77 2.27 8.98
CA LEU A 311 -19.70 1.27 7.91
C LEU A 311 -20.91 1.45 6.98
N SER A 312 -20.75 2.28 5.96
CA SER A 312 -21.80 2.56 4.98
C SER A 312 -21.63 1.66 3.76
N ARG A 313 -22.74 1.38 3.09
CA ARG A 313 -22.68 0.67 1.81
C ARG A 313 -21.93 1.53 0.79
N PRO A 314 -20.87 1.02 0.12
CA PRO A 314 -20.24 1.74 -0.99
C PRO A 314 -21.17 1.81 -2.20
N GLU A 315 -21.04 2.86 -2.98
CA GLU A 315 -21.76 3.02 -4.26
C GLU A 315 -21.07 2.25 -5.39
N LYS A 316 -19.74 2.21 -5.39
CA LYS A 316 -18.93 1.47 -6.36
C LYS A 316 -17.75 0.78 -5.65
N ILE A 317 -17.36 -0.37 -6.14
CA ILE A 317 -16.27 -1.19 -5.59
C ILE A 317 -15.30 -1.49 -6.72
N PHE A 318 -14.01 -1.31 -6.46
CA PHE A 318 -12.94 -1.65 -7.39
C PHE A 318 -11.94 -2.58 -6.70
N LEU A 319 -11.23 -3.41 -7.47
CA LEU A 319 -9.98 -3.97 -6.99
C LEU A 319 -8.99 -2.84 -6.75
N HIS A 320 -8.11 -2.99 -5.76
CA HIS A 320 -7.26 -1.89 -5.30
C HIS A 320 -6.34 -1.35 -6.41
N ASN A 321 -5.84 -2.20 -7.27
CA ASN A 321 -5.02 -1.81 -8.41
C ASN A 321 -5.24 -2.74 -9.61
N THR A 322 -4.77 -2.32 -10.76
CA THR A 322 -4.96 -3.06 -12.00
C THR A 322 -4.23 -4.40 -12.02
N ASN A 323 -3.08 -4.53 -11.35
CA ASN A 323 -2.33 -5.79 -11.30
C ASN A 323 -3.15 -6.89 -10.57
N LEU A 324 -3.92 -6.54 -9.55
CA LEU A 324 -4.87 -7.47 -8.91
C LEU A 324 -5.98 -7.90 -9.90
N MET A 325 -6.41 -7.02 -10.79
CA MET A 325 -7.39 -7.39 -11.82
C MET A 325 -6.82 -8.47 -12.75
N TYR A 326 -5.57 -8.32 -13.22
CA TYR A 326 -4.91 -9.31 -14.07
C TYR A 326 -4.62 -10.62 -13.34
N ALA A 327 -4.26 -10.55 -12.04
CA ALA A 327 -3.94 -11.74 -11.25
C ALA A 327 -5.17 -12.53 -10.79
N LEU A 328 -6.31 -11.88 -10.51
CA LEU A 328 -7.50 -12.51 -9.89
C LEU A 328 -8.70 -12.59 -10.85
N GLY A 329 -8.75 -11.72 -11.86
CA GLY A 329 -9.89 -11.62 -12.78
C GLY A 329 -9.91 -12.75 -13.81
N ALA A 330 -11.10 -13.21 -14.17
CA ALA A 330 -11.29 -14.17 -15.27
C ALA A 330 -11.45 -13.46 -16.62
N ASN A 331 -12.05 -12.28 -16.63
CA ASN A 331 -12.26 -11.43 -17.80
C ASN A 331 -11.80 -10.01 -17.49
N ILE A 332 -10.87 -9.50 -18.26
CA ILE A 332 -10.37 -8.14 -18.13
C ILE A 332 -11.18 -7.19 -18.97
N GLU A 333 -11.97 -6.34 -18.32
CA GLU A 333 -12.74 -5.30 -18.99
C GLU A 333 -11.95 -3.99 -18.95
N ILE A 334 -11.56 -3.49 -20.15
CA ILE A 334 -10.62 -2.38 -20.30
C ILE A 334 -11.15 -1.04 -19.72
N GLY A 335 -12.47 -0.83 -19.71
CA GLY A 335 -13.08 0.35 -19.08
C GLY A 335 -12.81 0.37 -17.58
N THR A 336 -13.01 -0.77 -16.93
CA THR A 336 -12.75 -0.92 -15.48
C THR A 336 -11.26 -0.85 -15.16
N VAL A 337 -10.37 -1.34 -16.04
CA VAL A 337 -8.90 -1.14 -15.87
C VAL A 337 -8.56 0.33 -15.81
N ARG A 338 -9.12 1.15 -16.71
CA ARG A 338 -8.92 2.60 -16.76
C ARG A 338 -9.42 3.29 -15.50
N GLU A 339 -10.63 2.98 -15.07
CA GLU A 339 -11.24 3.54 -13.86
C GLU A 339 -10.46 3.12 -12.60
N THR A 340 -10.04 1.85 -12.52
CA THR A 340 -9.23 1.34 -11.39
C THR A 340 -7.89 2.05 -11.32
N PHE A 341 -7.20 2.22 -12.44
CA PHE A 341 -5.94 2.97 -12.50
C PHE A 341 -6.14 4.41 -12.04
N PHE A 342 -7.13 5.12 -12.61
CA PHE A 342 -7.41 6.50 -12.24
C PHE A 342 -7.66 6.64 -10.74
N LEU A 343 -8.59 5.85 -10.20
CA LEU A 343 -8.94 5.89 -8.79
C LEU A 343 -7.73 5.57 -7.89
N ASN A 344 -6.98 4.49 -8.20
CA ASN A 344 -5.80 4.10 -7.43
C ASN A 344 -4.76 5.22 -7.35
N GLN A 345 -4.43 5.85 -8.49
CA GLN A 345 -3.39 6.89 -8.50
C GLN A 345 -3.85 8.21 -7.85
N VAL A 346 -5.11 8.59 -8.05
CA VAL A 346 -5.63 9.87 -7.54
C VAL A 346 -5.89 9.83 -6.04
N GLN A 347 -6.44 8.72 -5.52
CA GLN A 347 -6.78 8.62 -4.09
C GLN A 347 -5.57 8.64 -3.15
N GLU A 348 -4.36 8.33 -3.67
CA GLU A 348 -3.11 8.43 -2.89
C GLU A 348 -2.77 9.87 -2.49
N VAL A 349 -3.27 10.85 -3.23
CA VAL A 349 -2.93 12.26 -3.02
C VAL A 349 -4.14 13.13 -2.70
N MET A 350 -5.35 12.70 -3.08
CA MET A 350 -6.57 13.50 -2.91
C MET A 350 -7.79 12.64 -2.61
N PRO A 351 -8.76 13.15 -1.84
CA PRO A 351 -10.02 12.46 -1.61
C PRO A 351 -10.83 12.33 -2.90
N VAL A 352 -11.35 11.13 -3.14
CA VAL A 352 -12.21 10.82 -4.29
C VAL A 352 -13.55 10.29 -3.79
N CYS A 353 -14.64 10.77 -4.37
CA CYS A 353 -16.01 10.38 -4.03
C CYS A 353 -16.80 9.98 -5.28
N TYR A 354 -17.90 9.24 -5.08
CA TYR A 354 -18.84 8.91 -6.13
C TYR A 354 -19.76 10.10 -6.42
N PRO A 355 -19.78 10.65 -7.65
CA PRO A 355 -20.60 11.80 -8.00
C PRO A 355 -22.02 11.39 -8.45
N ALA A 356 -22.94 12.35 -8.49
CA ALA A 356 -24.26 12.16 -9.10
C ALA A 356 -24.21 12.03 -10.64
N LYS A 357 -23.17 12.56 -11.29
CA LYS A 357 -22.86 12.44 -12.73
C LYS A 357 -21.38 12.19 -12.92
N GLY A 358 -21.00 11.51 -13.99
CA GLY A 358 -19.61 11.13 -14.25
C GLY A 358 -19.13 9.95 -13.42
N ASP A 359 -17.83 9.69 -13.44
CA ASP A 359 -17.25 8.53 -12.78
C ASP A 359 -16.67 8.87 -11.40
N PHE A 360 -15.98 10.02 -11.25
CA PHE A 360 -15.27 10.41 -10.03
C PHE A 360 -15.37 11.91 -9.75
N LEU A 361 -15.57 12.25 -8.46
CA LEU A 361 -15.46 13.63 -7.96
C LEU A 361 -14.21 13.70 -7.07
N VAL A 362 -13.20 14.45 -7.52
CA VAL A 362 -11.90 14.61 -6.86
C VAL A 362 -11.89 15.95 -6.10
N ASP A 363 -11.44 15.89 -4.84
CA ASP A 363 -11.34 17.04 -3.92
C ASP A 363 -12.65 17.83 -3.77
N GLY A 364 -13.80 17.16 -3.98
CA GLY A 364 -15.12 17.82 -3.98
C GLY A 364 -15.31 18.89 -5.06
N LYS A 365 -14.39 19.04 -6.00
CA LYS A 365 -14.29 20.16 -6.93
C LYS A 365 -14.21 19.76 -8.40
N TYR A 366 -13.43 18.72 -8.72
CA TYR A 366 -13.12 18.33 -10.09
C TYR A 366 -13.87 17.05 -10.47
N LEU A 367 -14.73 17.13 -11.48
CA LEU A 367 -15.51 16.00 -11.97
C LEU A 367 -14.76 15.32 -13.13
N PHE A 368 -14.64 14.00 -13.06
CA PHE A 368 -14.00 13.21 -14.10
C PHE A 368 -14.92 12.16 -14.70
N GLU A 369 -14.75 11.99 -16.00
CA GLU A 369 -15.24 10.86 -16.77
C GLU A 369 -14.02 10.15 -17.34
N VAL A 370 -13.91 8.83 -17.17
CA VAL A 370 -12.74 8.03 -17.59
C VAL A 370 -13.12 7.16 -18.80
N GLY A 371 -12.25 7.08 -19.80
CA GLY A 371 -12.56 6.25 -20.94
C GLY A 371 -11.46 6.13 -21.99
N GLY A 372 -11.80 5.51 -23.11
CA GLY A 372 -10.91 5.38 -24.27
C GLY A 372 -10.93 6.62 -25.16
N ALA A 373 -10.15 6.59 -26.25
CA ALA A 373 -9.99 7.70 -27.20
C ALA A 373 -11.31 8.21 -27.81
N SER A 374 -12.35 7.37 -27.90
CA SER A 374 -13.69 7.75 -28.43
C SER A 374 -14.63 8.34 -27.38
N LYS A 375 -14.24 8.42 -26.09
CA LYS A 375 -15.09 8.96 -25.02
C LYS A 375 -15.46 10.42 -25.31
N THR A 376 -16.75 10.76 -25.17
CA THR A 376 -17.28 12.10 -25.44
C THR A 376 -17.59 12.86 -24.16
N PHE A 377 -17.73 14.19 -24.25
CA PHE A 377 -18.02 15.09 -23.13
C PHE A 377 -19.51 15.18 -22.76
N GLU A 378 -20.38 14.46 -23.48
CA GLU A 378 -21.85 14.64 -23.42
C GLU A 378 -22.44 14.50 -22.00
N GLN A 379 -21.92 13.58 -21.19
CA GLN A 379 -22.46 13.32 -19.85
C GLN A 379 -22.15 14.43 -18.84
N ILE A 380 -21.02 15.13 -19.02
CA ILE A 380 -20.48 16.10 -18.05
C ILE A 380 -20.30 17.51 -18.63
N LYS A 381 -20.70 17.77 -19.88
CA LYS A 381 -20.46 19.04 -20.60
C LYS A 381 -20.99 20.28 -19.89
N ASP A 382 -22.08 20.14 -19.13
CA ASP A 382 -22.74 21.24 -18.42
C ASP A 382 -22.30 21.37 -16.96
N VAL A 383 -21.29 20.58 -16.53
CA VAL A 383 -20.77 20.60 -15.17
C VAL A 383 -19.46 21.39 -15.13
N PRO A 384 -19.37 22.46 -14.31
CA PRO A 384 -18.12 23.20 -14.14
C PRO A 384 -16.99 22.30 -13.64
N ASN A 385 -15.75 22.61 -13.99
CA ASN A 385 -14.55 21.87 -13.60
C ASN A 385 -14.61 20.38 -13.97
N SER A 386 -15.19 20.04 -15.11
CA SER A 386 -15.29 18.69 -15.60
C SER A 386 -14.21 18.38 -16.64
N PHE A 387 -13.68 17.16 -16.59
CA PHE A 387 -12.55 16.68 -17.39
C PHE A 387 -12.77 15.25 -17.87
N LEU A 388 -12.19 14.91 -19.01
CA LEU A 388 -12.08 13.54 -19.49
C LEU A 388 -10.66 13.02 -19.25
N ALA A 389 -10.51 11.92 -18.53
CA ALA A 389 -9.27 11.17 -18.46
C ALA A 389 -9.28 10.09 -19.56
N VAL A 390 -8.45 10.24 -20.58
CA VAL A 390 -8.58 9.49 -21.84
C VAL A 390 -7.35 8.61 -22.08
N ASP A 391 -7.60 7.31 -22.18
CA ASP A 391 -6.58 6.32 -22.55
C ASP A 391 -6.30 6.31 -24.06
N ASN A 392 -5.16 5.74 -24.45
CA ASN A 392 -4.67 5.72 -25.83
C ASN A 392 -4.56 7.13 -26.45
N THR A 393 -4.11 8.09 -25.64
CA THR A 393 -3.90 9.48 -26.02
C THR A 393 -2.55 9.94 -25.49
N GLU A 394 -1.62 10.30 -26.36
CA GLU A 394 -0.30 10.78 -25.94
C GLU A 394 -0.35 12.24 -25.49
N ILE A 395 -1.08 13.09 -26.20
CA ILE A 395 -1.18 14.54 -25.95
C ILE A 395 -2.64 14.90 -25.83
N GLY A 396 -2.99 15.56 -24.75
CA GLY A 396 -4.36 16.02 -24.50
C GLY A 396 -4.74 17.28 -25.25
N TYR A 397 -6.01 17.65 -25.14
CA TYR A 397 -6.55 18.88 -25.74
C TYR A 397 -7.70 19.42 -24.88
N LYS A 398 -7.63 20.69 -24.51
CA LYS A 398 -8.61 21.37 -23.61
C LYS A 398 -8.81 20.52 -22.31
N ASN A 399 -10.03 20.08 -22.04
CA ASN A 399 -10.37 19.28 -20.85
C ASN A 399 -10.22 17.75 -21.08
N ARG A 400 -9.58 17.33 -22.18
CA ARG A 400 -9.23 15.93 -22.46
C ARG A 400 -7.78 15.70 -22.09
N ILE A 401 -7.58 14.94 -21.03
CA ILE A 401 -6.27 14.72 -20.41
C ILE A 401 -5.85 13.27 -20.64
N PRO A 402 -4.61 12.99 -21.05
CA PRO A 402 -4.12 11.62 -21.16
C PRO A 402 -4.20 10.89 -19.81
N LEU A 403 -4.80 9.69 -19.81
CA LEU A 403 -5.00 8.91 -18.59
C LEU A 403 -3.69 8.61 -17.85
N TRP A 404 -2.63 8.30 -18.58
CA TRP A 404 -1.32 7.95 -18.01
C TRP A 404 -0.70 9.08 -17.16
N LEU A 405 -1.07 10.36 -17.41
CA LEU A 405 -0.56 11.51 -16.63
C LEU A 405 -0.96 11.45 -15.16
N PHE A 406 -2.11 10.87 -14.83
CA PHE A 406 -2.53 10.71 -13.43
C PHE A 406 -1.61 9.79 -12.63
N GLY A 407 -0.81 8.96 -13.30
CA GLY A 407 0.27 8.19 -12.67
C GLY A 407 1.54 9.01 -12.35
N PHE A 408 1.51 10.34 -12.51
CA PHE A 408 2.61 11.25 -12.16
C PHE A 408 2.31 12.07 -10.90
N LEU A 409 1.19 11.80 -10.23
CA LEU A 409 0.76 12.54 -9.03
C LEU A 409 1.64 12.28 -7.79
N TYR A 410 2.36 11.13 -7.72
CA TYR A 410 3.28 10.81 -6.62
C TYR A 410 4.50 10.03 -7.05
#